data_6b7dc7c40fdfb1b47541ffae27fe1716
#
_entry.id   6b7dc7c40fdfb1b47541ffae27fe1716
#
_cell.length_a   1.000
_cell.length_b   1.000
_cell.length_c   1.000
_cell.angle_alpha   90.00
_cell.angle_beta   90.00
_cell.angle_gamma   90.00
#
_symmetry.space_group_name_H-M   'P 1'
#
loop_
_entity.id
_entity.type
_entity.pdbx_description
1 polymer ?
#
loop_
_entity_poly.entity_id
_entity_poly.type
_entity_poly.pdbx_seq_one_letter_code
_entity_poly.pdbx_strand_id
1 'polypeptide(L)'
;MEQFDIAICGYGPVGSTFAGLMGKLGHKVLVIEKNIGPSPTARAINTDGEQLRTFDRLGIAEKVVENSHEVQCVHFGDANLNPIQTIEQPVGVSAMGWPNQVLFYQPELEGFIRTSVEAETVSYTHLTLPTKA
;
A
#
# COMPACT_ATOMS: atom_id res chain seq x y z
N MET A 1 25.19 20.36 4.51
CA MET A 1 24.74 18.99 4.80
C MET A 1 23.22 19.05 4.82
N GLU A 2 22.54 18.25 4.01
CA GLU A 2 21.09 18.22 4.00
C GLU A 2 20.58 17.54 5.26
N GLN A 3 19.56 18.12 5.91
CA GLN A 3 18.96 17.58 7.12
C GLN A 3 17.55 17.06 6.80
N PHE A 4 17.22 15.90 7.33
CA PHE A 4 15.92 15.27 7.25
C PHE A 4 15.32 15.11 8.64
N ASP A 5 14.00 15.22 8.74
CA ASP A 5 13.26 15.02 9.99
C ASP A 5 13.06 13.53 10.26
N ILE A 6 12.87 12.75 9.18
CA ILE A 6 12.55 11.32 9.23
C ILE A 6 13.40 10.57 8.21
N ALA A 7 13.96 9.43 8.61
CA ALA A 7 14.60 8.47 7.72
C ALA A 7 13.85 7.13 7.76
N ILE A 8 13.46 6.63 6.59
CA ILE A 8 12.69 5.38 6.42
C ILE A 8 13.58 4.38 5.70
N CYS A 9 13.73 3.19 6.29
CA CYS A 9 14.42 2.08 5.65
C CYS A 9 13.39 1.11 5.02
N GLY A 10 13.38 1.07 3.70
CA GLY A 10 12.43 0.31 2.88
C GLY A 10 11.37 1.18 2.21
N TYR A 11 11.11 0.90 0.91
CA TYR A 11 10.13 1.64 0.09
C TYR A 11 9.06 0.72 -0.48
N GLY A 12 8.69 -0.32 0.30
CA GLY A 12 7.51 -1.15 0.05
C GLY A 12 6.21 -0.44 0.46
N PRO A 13 5.05 -1.13 0.45
CA PRO A 13 3.74 -0.51 0.70
C PRO A 13 3.68 0.31 1.99
N VAL A 14 4.24 -0.21 3.09
CA VAL A 14 4.24 0.47 4.40
C VAL A 14 5.14 1.71 4.39
N GLY A 15 6.40 1.54 3.95
CA GLY A 15 7.37 2.64 3.96
C GLY A 15 6.98 3.78 3.03
N SER A 16 6.46 3.47 1.83
CA SER A 16 6.00 4.48 0.89
C SER A 16 4.74 5.20 1.37
N THR A 17 3.77 4.47 1.93
CA THR A 17 2.57 5.08 2.54
C THR A 17 2.95 6.03 3.66
N PHE A 18 3.83 5.60 4.58
CA PHE A 18 4.28 6.44 5.68
C PHE A 18 5.06 7.66 5.18
N ALA A 19 5.94 7.48 4.20
CA ALA A 19 6.68 8.58 3.58
C ALA A 19 5.73 9.64 2.98
N GLY A 20 4.72 9.21 2.24
CA GLY A 20 3.74 10.12 1.64
C GLY A 20 2.93 10.89 2.68
N LEU A 21 2.47 10.21 3.73
CA LEU A 21 1.73 10.86 4.81
C LEU A 21 2.59 11.90 5.56
N MET A 22 3.85 11.56 5.85
CA MET A 22 4.76 12.49 6.52
C MET A 22 5.15 13.66 5.62
N GLY A 23 5.37 13.41 4.31
CA GLY A 23 5.60 14.47 3.33
C GLY A 23 4.43 15.46 3.26
N LYS A 24 3.19 14.96 3.22
CA LYS A 24 1.97 15.80 3.27
C LYS A 24 1.83 16.63 4.54
N LEU A 25 2.41 16.18 5.64
CA LEU A 25 2.48 16.94 6.89
C LEU A 25 3.64 17.95 6.92
N GLY A 26 4.41 18.05 5.83
CA GLY A 26 5.50 19.02 5.67
C GLY A 26 6.85 18.57 6.23
N HIS A 27 6.99 17.30 6.64
CA HIS A 27 8.26 16.78 7.09
C HIS A 27 9.19 16.49 5.91
N LYS A 28 10.48 16.75 6.09
CA LYS A 28 11.54 16.32 5.17
C LYS A 28 11.86 14.86 5.41
N VAL A 29 11.46 14.01 4.49
CA VAL A 29 11.60 12.56 4.62
C VAL A 29 12.69 12.04 3.70
N LEU A 30 13.60 11.23 4.25
CA LEU A 30 14.57 10.44 3.49
C LEU A 30 14.11 8.99 3.45
N VAL A 31 13.97 8.44 2.25
CA VAL A 31 13.68 7.01 2.06
C VAL A 31 14.89 6.30 1.49
N ILE A 32 15.27 5.20 2.12
CA ILE A 32 16.41 4.36 1.75
C ILE A 32 15.89 2.99 1.34
N GLU A 33 16.11 2.60 0.08
CA GLU A 33 15.65 1.31 -0.47
C GLU A 33 16.79 0.62 -1.22
N LYS A 34 16.86 -0.70 -1.10
CA LYS A 34 17.87 -1.52 -1.78
C LYS A 34 17.46 -1.97 -3.18
N ASN A 35 16.16 -2.03 -3.47
CA ASN A 35 15.64 -2.50 -4.75
C ASN A 35 15.21 -1.32 -5.62
N ILE A 36 15.41 -1.47 -6.93
CA ILE A 36 14.90 -0.52 -7.92
C ILE A 36 13.45 -0.89 -8.23
N GLY A 37 12.53 0.06 -8.06
CA GLY A 37 11.12 -0.12 -8.39
C GLY A 37 10.30 -0.91 -7.37
N PRO A 38 9.00 -1.14 -7.65
CA PRO A 38 8.11 -1.96 -6.86
C PRO A 38 8.55 -3.43 -6.81
N SER A 39 8.11 -4.16 -5.78
CA SER A 39 8.36 -5.60 -5.71
C SER A 39 7.67 -6.32 -6.88
N PRO A 40 8.39 -7.16 -7.64
CA PRO A 40 7.76 -7.93 -8.73
C PRO A 40 6.87 -9.06 -8.19
N THR A 41 6.96 -9.36 -6.90
CA THR A 41 6.21 -10.45 -6.26
C THR A 41 5.14 -9.86 -5.37
N ALA A 42 3.88 -10.13 -5.70
CA ALA A 42 2.75 -9.80 -4.84
C ALA A 42 2.76 -10.72 -3.60
N ARG A 43 2.85 -10.11 -2.42
CA ARG A 43 2.77 -10.77 -1.11
C ARG A 43 1.50 -10.42 -0.34
N ALA A 44 0.92 -9.28 -0.67
CA ALA A 44 -0.39 -8.83 -0.19
C ALA A 44 -1.35 -8.79 -1.38
N ILE A 45 -2.58 -9.22 -1.15
CA ILE A 45 -3.61 -9.30 -2.18
C ILE A 45 -4.90 -8.58 -1.81
N ASN A 46 -5.08 -8.22 -0.56
CA ASN A 46 -6.29 -7.54 -0.09
C ASN A 46 -5.98 -6.37 0.84
N THR A 47 -6.94 -5.48 0.93
CA THR A 47 -6.95 -4.36 1.88
C THR A 47 -8.38 -4.04 2.31
N ASP A 48 -8.53 -3.42 3.46
CA ASP A 48 -9.81 -3.05 4.04
C ASP A 48 -10.16 -1.57 3.87
N GLY A 49 -11.38 -1.21 4.25
CA GLY A 49 -11.87 0.16 4.17
C GLY A 49 -11.09 1.14 5.04
N GLU A 50 -10.48 0.70 6.14
CA GLU A 50 -9.64 1.55 6.98
C GLU A 50 -8.33 1.94 6.28
N GLN A 51 -7.70 0.98 5.61
CA GLN A 51 -6.52 1.26 4.81
C GLN A 51 -6.87 2.10 3.58
N LEU A 52 -8.06 1.91 2.98
CA LEU A 52 -8.53 2.77 1.89
C LEU A 52 -8.69 4.23 2.36
N ARG A 53 -9.14 4.49 3.60
CA ARG A 53 -9.12 5.85 4.18
C ARG A 53 -7.70 6.42 4.32
N THR A 54 -6.72 5.57 4.57
CA THR A 54 -5.32 5.99 4.57
C THR A 54 -4.86 6.37 3.16
N PHE A 55 -5.25 5.59 2.15
CA PHE A 55 -4.98 5.90 0.75
C PHE A 55 -5.75 7.13 0.25
N ASP A 56 -6.92 7.41 0.81
CA ASP A 56 -7.66 8.65 0.55
C ASP A 56 -6.87 9.89 0.98
N ARG A 57 -6.21 9.84 2.13
CA ARG A 57 -5.30 10.91 2.56
C ARG A 57 -4.11 11.10 1.62
N LEU A 58 -3.69 10.06 0.91
CA LEU A 58 -2.69 10.16 -0.15
C LEU A 58 -3.28 10.64 -1.50
N GLY A 59 -4.61 10.69 -1.63
CA GLY A 59 -5.31 11.04 -2.85
C GLY A 59 -5.32 9.94 -3.91
N ILE A 60 -5.22 8.67 -3.48
CA ILE A 60 -5.15 7.52 -4.41
C ILE A 60 -6.26 6.48 -4.18
N ALA A 61 -7.14 6.65 -3.18
CA ALA A 61 -8.13 5.63 -2.83
C ALA A 61 -9.08 5.28 -3.99
N GLU A 62 -9.61 6.28 -4.70
CA GLU A 62 -10.48 6.05 -5.87
C GLU A 62 -9.75 5.19 -6.91
N LYS A 63 -8.52 5.56 -7.24
CA LYS A 63 -7.71 4.82 -8.22
C LYS A 63 -7.42 3.38 -7.77
N VAL A 64 -7.19 3.16 -6.47
CA VAL A 64 -7.02 1.81 -5.91
C VAL A 64 -8.30 1.01 -6.07
N VAL A 65 -9.47 1.57 -5.71
CA VAL A 65 -10.76 0.88 -5.82
C VAL A 65 -11.11 0.56 -7.28
N GLU A 66 -10.90 1.50 -8.21
CA GLU A 66 -11.14 1.30 -9.65
C GLU A 66 -10.31 0.17 -10.25
N ASN A 67 -9.11 -0.09 -9.71
CA ASN A 67 -8.20 -1.14 -10.16
C ASN A 67 -8.21 -2.38 -9.23
N SER A 68 -9.27 -2.55 -8.46
CA SER A 68 -9.43 -3.64 -7.50
C SER A 68 -10.78 -4.34 -7.69
N HIS A 69 -10.92 -5.50 -7.06
CA HIS A 69 -12.19 -6.24 -7.01
C HIS A 69 -12.72 -6.26 -5.59
N GLU A 70 -13.96 -5.83 -5.41
CA GLU A 70 -14.62 -5.85 -4.12
C GLU A 70 -14.90 -7.31 -3.69
N VAL A 71 -14.58 -7.61 -2.42
CA VAL A 71 -14.82 -8.93 -1.83
C VAL A 71 -16.27 -9.01 -1.36
N GLN A 72 -17.04 -9.93 -1.95
CA GLN A 72 -18.44 -10.15 -1.59
C GLN A 72 -18.61 -11.19 -0.49
N CYS A 73 -17.72 -12.17 -0.44
CA CYS A 73 -17.72 -13.19 0.61
C CYS A 73 -16.32 -13.80 0.78
N VAL A 74 -16.08 -14.34 1.98
CA VAL A 74 -14.88 -15.13 2.28
C VAL A 74 -15.33 -16.51 2.73
N HIS A 75 -14.87 -17.55 2.04
CA HIS A 75 -15.14 -18.92 2.38
C HIS A 75 -13.91 -19.55 3.05
N PHE A 76 -14.11 -20.11 4.22
CA PHE A 76 -13.15 -21.00 4.88
C PHE A 76 -13.57 -22.44 4.63
N GLY A 77 -12.70 -23.25 4.06
CA GLY A 77 -12.95 -24.64 3.73
C GLY A 77 -11.92 -25.59 4.36
N ASP A 78 -12.29 -26.87 4.44
CA ASP A 78 -11.36 -27.94 4.76
C ASP A 78 -10.45 -28.29 3.55
N ALA A 79 -9.59 -29.29 3.71
CA ALA A 79 -8.68 -29.73 2.64
C ALA A 79 -9.41 -30.27 1.38
N ASN A 80 -10.69 -30.61 1.48
CA ASN A 80 -11.56 -31.08 0.38
C ASN A 80 -12.45 -29.95 -0.14
N LEU A 81 -12.22 -28.71 0.29
CA LEU A 81 -13.00 -27.51 -0.05
C LEU A 81 -14.45 -27.54 0.47
N ASN A 82 -14.78 -28.42 1.44
CA ASN A 82 -16.08 -28.33 2.11
C ASN A 82 -16.12 -27.07 2.97
N PRO A 83 -17.20 -26.29 2.90
CA PRO A 83 -17.30 -25.02 3.63
C PRO A 83 -17.37 -25.28 5.14
N ILE A 84 -16.45 -24.67 5.89
CA ILE A 84 -16.46 -24.64 7.36
C ILE A 84 -17.20 -23.38 7.81
N GLN A 85 -16.91 -22.26 7.16
CA GLN A 85 -17.52 -20.97 7.46
C GLN A 85 -17.55 -20.10 6.19
N THR A 86 -18.63 -19.34 6.05
CA THR A 86 -18.74 -18.28 5.05
C THR A 86 -19.00 -16.96 5.78
N ILE A 87 -18.23 -15.93 5.42
CA ILE A 87 -18.43 -14.57 5.90
C ILE A 87 -18.89 -13.74 4.71
N GLU A 88 -20.15 -13.32 4.72
CA GLU A 88 -20.69 -12.37 3.76
C GLU A 88 -20.14 -10.98 4.02
N GLN A 89 -19.71 -10.28 2.96
CA GLN A 89 -19.25 -8.90 3.01
C GLN A 89 -20.31 -8.01 2.36
N PRO A 90 -20.83 -6.99 3.08
CA PRO A 90 -21.70 -6.01 2.44
C PRO A 90 -20.98 -5.32 1.28
N VAL A 91 -21.63 -5.30 0.12
CA VAL A 91 -21.11 -4.65 -1.09
C VAL A 91 -21.38 -3.14 -1.05
N GLY A 92 -20.48 -2.37 -1.63
CA GLY A 92 -20.61 -0.91 -1.73
C GLY A 92 -19.93 -0.18 -0.58
N VAL A 93 -20.29 1.09 -0.41
CA VAL A 93 -19.66 1.98 0.56
C VAL A 93 -20.04 1.58 1.98
N SER A 94 -19.04 1.23 2.79
CA SER A 94 -19.19 0.91 4.21
C SER A 94 -19.25 2.17 5.08
N ALA A 95 -19.39 1.97 6.39
CA ALA A 95 -19.29 3.06 7.38
C ALA A 95 -17.92 3.77 7.37
N MET A 96 -16.91 3.18 6.73
CA MET A 96 -15.58 3.78 6.54
C MET A 96 -15.53 4.76 5.35
N GLY A 97 -16.61 4.89 4.58
CA GLY A 97 -16.66 5.70 3.37
C GLY A 97 -16.10 5.01 2.11
N TRP A 98 -15.62 3.79 2.25
CA TRP A 98 -15.02 2.95 1.22
C TRP A 98 -15.56 1.52 1.30
N PRO A 99 -15.37 0.66 0.27
CA PRO A 99 -15.69 -0.76 0.36
C PRO A 99 -15.06 -1.42 1.58
N ASN A 100 -15.73 -2.43 2.16
CA ASN A 100 -15.21 -3.13 3.34
C ASN A 100 -13.88 -3.81 3.08
N GLN A 101 -13.74 -4.44 1.90
CA GLN A 101 -12.54 -5.15 1.52
C GLN A 101 -12.42 -5.22 0.00
N VAL A 102 -11.23 -5.00 -0.52
CA VAL A 102 -10.92 -5.13 -1.95
C VAL A 102 -9.69 -5.99 -2.18
N LEU A 103 -9.68 -6.73 -3.29
CA LEU A 103 -8.53 -7.47 -3.80
C LEU A 103 -7.79 -6.59 -4.79
N PHE A 104 -6.49 -6.41 -4.61
CA PHE A 104 -5.63 -5.58 -5.44
C PHE A 104 -4.39 -6.33 -5.95
N TYR A 105 -3.74 -5.78 -6.97
CA TYR A 105 -2.44 -6.24 -7.43
C TYR A 105 -1.33 -5.38 -6.82
N GLN A 106 -0.51 -5.96 -5.93
CA GLN A 106 0.46 -5.21 -5.11
C GLN A 106 1.44 -4.34 -5.92
N PRO A 107 2.06 -4.80 -7.03
CA PRO A 107 2.96 -3.94 -7.80
C PRO A 107 2.31 -2.67 -8.34
N GLU A 108 1.03 -2.75 -8.72
CA GLU A 108 0.25 -1.61 -9.20
C GLU A 108 -0.08 -0.65 -8.06
N LEU A 109 -0.54 -1.18 -6.92
CA LEU A 109 -0.76 -0.38 -5.71
C LEU A 109 0.50 0.36 -5.28
N GLU A 110 1.66 -0.32 -5.25
CA GLU A 110 2.95 0.33 -4.95
C GLU A 110 3.27 1.44 -5.96
N GLY A 111 2.94 1.25 -7.24
CA GLY A 111 3.08 2.27 -8.26
C GLY A 111 2.23 3.52 -7.97
N PHE A 112 0.97 3.34 -7.57
CA PHE A 112 0.08 4.45 -7.20
C PHE A 112 0.60 5.22 -5.98
N ILE A 113 1.03 4.50 -4.94
CA ILE A 113 1.59 5.12 -3.73
C ILE A 113 2.84 5.92 -4.08
N ARG A 114 3.79 5.33 -4.81
CA ARG A 114 5.05 6.00 -5.19
C ARG A 114 4.81 7.26 -6.00
N THR A 115 3.90 7.22 -6.98
CA THR A 115 3.52 8.41 -7.76
C THR A 115 2.97 9.52 -6.88
N SER A 116 2.17 9.20 -5.86
CA SER A 116 1.67 10.23 -4.95
C SER A 116 2.79 10.79 -4.04
N VAL A 117 3.75 9.96 -3.65
CA VAL A 117 4.90 10.37 -2.81
C VAL A 117 5.87 11.27 -3.57
N GLU A 118 6.07 11.04 -4.87
CA GLU A 118 6.94 11.87 -5.72
C GLU A 118 6.48 13.32 -5.83
N ALA A 119 5.20 13.60 -5.56
CA ALA A 119 4.66 14.96 -5.53
C ALA A 119 4.96 15.71 -4.22
N GLU A 120 5.49 15.03 -3.21
CA GLU A 120 5.72 15.56 -1.86
C GLU A 120 7.22 15.85 -1.60
N THR A 121 7.53 16.45 -0.44
CA THR A 121 8.91 16.75 -0.01
C THR A 121 9.63 15.50 0.51
N VAL A 122 9.70 14.47 -0.32
CA VAL A 122 10.34 13.20 -0.01
C VAL A 122 11.56 13.01 -0.89
N SER A 123 12.74 12.83 -0.28
CA SER A 123 13.95 12.48 -0.97
C SER A 123 14.13 10.96 -0.96
N TYR A 124 14.36 10.41 -2.13
CA TYR A 124 14.60 8.97 -2.30
C TYR A 124 16.07 8.71 -2.64
N THR A 125 16.67 7.75 -1.96
CA THR A 125 18.00 7.25 -2.30
C THR A 125 18.02 5.73 -2.39
N HIS A 126 18.76 5.24 -3.37
CA HIS A 126 18.96 3.80 -3.60
C HIS A 126 20.28 3.36 -2.95
N LEU A 127 20.21 2.36 -2.07
CA LEU A 127 21.40 1.73 -1.49
C LEU A 127 21.89 0.60 -2.39
N THR A 128 22.99 0.83 -3.08
CA THR A 128 23.81 -0.27 -3.61
C THR A 128 24.60 -0.88 -2.44
N LEU A 129 24.16 -2.03 -1.93
CA LEU A 129 25.02 -2.81 -1.05
C LEU A 129 26.22 -3.32 -1.84
N PRO A 130 27.47 -3.20 -1.31
CA PRO A 130 28.61 -3.84 -1.94
C PRO A 130 28.34 -5.35 -1.98
N THR A 131 28.25 -5.90 -3.18
CA THR A 131 28.26 -7.35 -3.38
C THR A 131 29.60 -7.84 -2.85
N LYS A 132 29.57 -8.62 -1.76
CA LYS A 132 30.76 -9.39 -1.38
C LYS A 132 31.10 -10.31 -2.54
N ALA A 133 32.26 -10.03 -3.16
CA ALA A 133 32.91 -10.97 -4.06
C ALA A 133 33.32 -12.25 -3.29
#